data_3e0caadd6455505066e25a80f3c8c9df
#
_entry.id   3e0caadd6455505066e25a80f3c8c9df
#
_cell.length_a   1.000
_cell.length_b   1.000
_cell.length_c   1.000
_cell.angle_alpha   90.00
_cell.angle_beta   90.00
_cell.angle_gamma   90.00
#
_symmetry.space_group_name_H-M   'P 1'
#
loop_
_entity.id
_entity.type
_entity.pdbx_description
1 polymer ?
#
loop_
_entity_poly.entity_id
_entity_poly.type
_entity_poly.pdbx_seq_one_letter_code
_entity_poly.pdbx_strand_id
1 'polypeptide(L)'
;AIAPEVDAVLISHPDTAHVGALPYAFGKLGMNCKVYATLPVHKMGQMYMYDHFLTRQDQGDFQNVFSLDDVDTAFAAFMPVKYMQLSMLRGKGDGISVMAYAAGHTLGGAVWKIGKDAEDVVYAVDYNVRKERHLNGTSFDAIHRPALLITDASSIEREVPNKTTRDAKIVDSILSSLRMNGNVLIPIDPAGRV
;
A
#
# COMPACT_ATOMS: atom_id res chain seq x y z
N ALA A 1 7.64 -22.24 10.17
CA ALA A 1 6.94 -21.22 9.39
C ALA A 1 6.00 -20.47 10.33
N ILE A 2 6.05 -19.13 10.36
CA ILE A 2 5.25 -18.27 11.27
C ILE A 2 3.83 -18.03 10.71
N ALA A 3 3.63 -18.22 9.39
CA ALA A 3 2.38 -17.85 8.72
C ALA A 3 1.08 -18.41 9.37
N PRO A 4 1.01 -19.65 9.85
CA PRO A 4 -0.20 -20.15 10.52
C PRO A 4 -0.46 -19.53 11.90
N GLU A 5 0.55 -18.88 12.50
CA GLU A 5 0.47 -18.26 13.82
C GLU A 5 0.01 -16.80 13.77
N VAL A 6 -0.07 -16.22 12.56
CA VAL A 6 -0.49 -14.82 12.35
C VAL A 6 -1.98 -14.68 12.61
N ASP A 7 -2.35 -13.75 13.49
CA ASP A 7 -3.74 -13.49 13.89
C ASP A 7 -4.45 -12.50 12.98
N ALA A 8 -3.73 -11.51 12.46
CA ALA A 8 -4.24 -10.50 11.55
C ALA A 8 -3.12 -9.90 10.71
N VAL A 9 -3.44 -9.42 9.52
CA VAL A 9 -2.53 -8.65 8.66
C VAL A 9 -3.15 -7.28 8.41
N LEU A 10 -2.36 -6.22 8.57
CA LEU A 10 -2.74 -4.86 8.24
C LEU A 10 -1.95 -4.42 7.00
N ILE A 11 -2.62 -4.13 5.91
CA ILE A 11 -1.98 -3.68 4.67
C ILE A 11 -2.10 -2.15 4.56
N SER A 12 -0.96 -1.50 4.39
CA SER A 12 -0.89 -0.05 4.28
C SER A 12 -1.04 0.45 2.84
N HIS A 13 -0.47 -0.24 1.86
CA HIS A 13 -0.42 0.21 0.46
C HIS A 13 -0.70 -0.95 -0.52
N PRO A 14 -1.13 -0.65 -1.76
CA PRO A 14 -1.58 -1.67 -2.71
C PRO A 14 -0.46 -2.30 -3.54
N ASP A 15 0.73 -1.71 -3.56
CA ASP A 15 1.82 -2.15 -4.42
C ASP A 15 2.42 -3.50 -4.00
N THR A 16 3.20 -4.10 -4.89
CA THR A 16 3.76 -5.45 -4.70
C THR A 16 4.75 -5.54 -3.53
N ALA A 17 5.36 -4.43 -3.09
CA ALA A 17 6.21 -4.42 -1.92
C ALA A 17 5.41 -4.71 -0.63
N HIS A 18 4.12 -4.35 -0.61
CA HIS A 18 3.24 -4.51 0.55
C HIS A 18 2.34 -5.75 0.46
N VAL A 19 1.82 -6.08 -0.74
CA VAL A 19 0.87 -7.20 -0.90
C VAL A 19 1.48 -8.45 -1.53
N GLY A 20 2.69 -8.35 -2.10
CA GLY A 20 3.28 -9.38 -2.96
C GLY A 20 3.47 -10.75 -2.32
N ALA A 21 3.66 -10.81 -1.01
CA ALA A 21 3.82 -12.07 -0.29
C ALA A 21 2.49 -12.76 0.07
N LEU A 22 1.36 -12.05 0.01
CA LEU A 22 0.07 -12.59 0.49
C LEU A 22 -0.37 -13.87 -0.25
N PRO A 23 -0.37 -13.93 -1.59
CA PRO A 23 -0.79 -15.15 -2.29
C PRO A 23 0.02 -16.37 -1.90
N TYR A 24 1.33 -16.21 -1.76
CA TYR A 24 2.21 -17.28 -1.33
C TYR A 24 1.95 -17.69 0.13
N ALA A 25 1.75 -16.71 1.01
CA ALA A 25 1.49 -16.98 2.42
C ALA A 25 0.17 -17.73 2.63
N PHE A 26 -0.90 -17.35 1.94
CA PHE A 26 -2.20 -18.01 2.01
C PHE A 26 -2.20 -19.36 1.29
N GLY A 27 -1.66 -19.41 0.07
CA GLY A 27 -1.71 -20.60 -0.77
C GLY A 27 -0.71 -21.70 -0.38
N LYS A 28 0.45 -21.34 0.14
CA LYS A 28 1.56 -22.31 0.34
C LYS A 28 2.05 -22.41 1.78
N LEU A 29 1.93 -21.34 2.60
CA LEU A 29 2.44 -21.33 3.97
C LEU A 29 1.36 -21.57 5.03
N GLY A 30 0.10 -21.78 4.62
CA GLY A 30 -1.00 -22.07 5.53
C GLY A 30 -1.47 -20.88 6.36
N MET A 31 -1.26 -19.64 5.90
CA MET A 31 -1.80 -18.45 6.55
C MET A 31 -3.33 -18.51 6.50
N ASN A 32 -3.99 -18.30 7.62
CA ASN A 32 -5.45 -18.29 7.73
C ASN A 32 -5.90 -17.23 8.74
N CYS A 33 -5.84 -15.97 8.33
CA CYS A 33 -6.24 -14.84 9.16
C CYS A 33 -6.99 -13.79 8.32
N LYS A 34 -7.57 -12.78 8.98
CA LYS A 34 -8.17 -11.64 8.28
C LYS A 34 -7.11 -10.61 7.89
N VAL A 35 -7.26 -10.07 6.70
CA VAL A 35 -6.42 -9.00 6.17
C VAL A 35 -7.22 -7.69 6.19
N TYR A 36 -6.76 -6.70 6.94
CA TYR A 36 -7.44 -5.41 7.06
C TYR A 36 -6.77 -4.39 6.13
N ALA A 37 -7.55 -3.77 5.28
CA ALA A 37 -7.11 -2.70 4.38
C ALA A 37 -8.26 -1.78 4.01
N THR A 38 -7.97 -0.61 3.47
CA THR A 38 -8.98 0.22 2.83
C THR A 38 -9.46 -0.43 1.53
N LEU A 39 -10.69 -0.12 1.10
CA LEU A 39 -11.24 -0.69 -0.14
C LEU A 39 -10.38 -0.38 -1.38
N PRO A 40 -9.81 0.84 -1.58
CA PRO A 40 -8.92 1.08 -2.69
C PRO A 40 -7.65 0.21 -2.65
N VAL A 41 -7.02 0.05 -1.48
CA VAL A 41 -5.84 -0.83 -1.32
C VAL A 41 -6.18 -2.27 -1.67
N HIS A 42 -7.33 -2.78 -1.23
CA HIS A 42 -7.80 -4.12 -1.62
C HIS A 42 -7.90 -4.26 -3.14
N LYS A 43 -8.64 -3.36 -3.80
CA LYS A 43 -8.91 -3.48 -5.25
C LYS A 43 -7.68 -3.27 -6.11
N MET A 44 -6.90 -2.23 -5.82
CA MET A 44 -5.66 -1.97 -6.55
C MET A 44 -4.61 -3.05 -6.28
N GLY A 45 -4.48 -3.52 -5.04
CA GLY A 45 -3.56 -4.60 -4.69
C GLY A 45 -3.86 -5.89 -5.45
N GLN A 46 -5.15 -6.25 -5.60
CA GLN A 46 -5.56 -7.38 -6.42
C GLN A 46 -5.15 -7.20 -7.90
N MET A 47 -5.35 -5.99 -8.46
CA MET A 47 -4.91 -5.67 -9.82
C MET A 47 -3.39 -5.79 -9.98
N TYR A 48 -2.61 -5.25 -9.04
CA TYR A 48 -1.15 -5.39 -9.03
C TYR A 48 -0.71 -6.86 -9.02
N MET A 49 -1.37 -7.69 -8.23
CA MET A 49 -1.00 -9.12 -8.15
C MET A 49 -1.35 -9.89 -9.41
N TYR A 50 -2.48 -9.59 -10.06
CA TYR A 50 -2.82 -10.17 -11.36
C TYR A 50 -1.84 -9.73 -12.45
N ASP A 51 -1.55 -8.43 -12.54
CA ASP A 51 -0.59 -7.89 -13.50
C ASP A 51 0.80 -8.51 -13.31
N HIS A 52 1.26 -8.58 -12.07
CA HIS A 52 2.55 -9.19 -11.72
C HIS A 52 2.62 -10.67 -12.11
N PHE A 53 1.55 -11.43 -11.87
CA PHE A 53 1.48 -12.85 -12.23
C PHE A 53 1.54 -13.03 -13.76
N LEU A 54 0.68 -12.31 -14.50
CA LEU A 54 0.58 -12.44 -15.96
C LEU A 54 1.87 -11.98 -16.65
N THR A 55 2.45 -10.87 -16.24
CA THR A 55 3.71 -10.35 -16.80
C THR A 55 4.85 -11.35 -16.63
N ARG A 56 4.98 -11.98 -15.47
CA ARG A 56 6.02 -12.99 -15.25
C ARG A 56 5.78 -14.29 -16.00
N GLN A 57 4.52 -14.69 -16.14
CA GLN A 57 4.15 -15.86 -16.94
C GLN A 57 4.57 -15.68 -18.40
N ASP A 58 4.31 -14.51 -18.98
CA ASP A 58 4.67 -14.18 -20.36
C ASP A 58 6.19 -14.13 -20.58
N GLN A 59 6.96 -13.74 -19.57
CA GLN A 59 8.42 -13.71 -19.63
C GLN A 59 9.07 -15.10 -19.51
N GLY A 60 8.30 -16.15 -19.23
CA GLY A 60 8.82 -17.52 -19.05
C GLY A 60 9.67 -17.74 -17.81
N ASP A 61 9.76 -16.73 -16.95
CA ASP A 61 10.64 -16.70 -15.76
C ASP A 61 9.90 -17.10 -14.47
N PHE A 62 8.69 -17.64 -14.65
CA PHE A 62 7.80 -17.92 -13.54
C PHE A 62 8.04 -19.33 -12.98
N GLN A 63 8.88 -19.44 -11.95
CA GLN A 63 8.76 -20.54 -11.04
C GLN A 63 7.40 -20.40 -10.33
N ASN A 64 6.52 -21.39 -10.42
CA ASN A 64 5.16 -21.41 -9.86
C ASN A 64 5.15 -21.21 -8.33
N VAL A 65 5.50 -20.01 -7.87
CA VAL A 65 5.55 -19.66 -6.45
C VAL A 65 4.12 -19.61 -5.88
N PHE A 66 3.19 -19.07 -6.64
CA PHE A 66 1.76 -19.04 -6.34
C PHE A 66 0.95 -19.07 -7.64
N SER A 67 -0.36 -19.32 -7.54
CA SER A 67 -1.31 -19.34 -8.66
C SER A 67 -2.28 -18.15 -8.59
N LEU A 68 -3.09 -17.95 -9.64
CA LEU A 68 -4.18 -16.97 -9.61
C LEU A 68 -5.22 -17.32 -8.53
N ASP A 69 -5.49 -18.60 -8.32
CA ASP A 69 -6.39 -19.04 -7.25
C ASP A 69 -5.85 -18.69 -5.86
N ASP A 70 -4.53 -18.73 -5.68
CA ASP A 70 -3.88 -18.26 -4.44
C ASP A 70 -4.06 -16.74 -4.25
N VAL A 71 -4.03 -15.95 -5.35
CA VAL A 71 -4.34 -14.53 -5.31
C VAL A 71 -5.78 -14.31 -4.86
N ASP A 72 -6.73 -15.00 -5.49
CA ASP A 72 -8.16 -14.88 -5.13
C ASP A 72 -8.42 -15.28 -3.68
N THR A 73 -7.80 -16.36 -3.22
CA THR A 73 -7.91 -16.83 -1.83
C THR A 73 -7.40 -15.78 -0.85
N ALA A 74 -6.23 -15.20 -1.11
CA ALA A 74 -5.66 -14.17 -0.26
C ALA A 74 -6.53 -12.91 -0.22
N PHE A 75 -7.02 -12.46 -1.37
CA PHE A 75 -7.85 -11.25 -1.45
C PHE A 75 -9.30 -11.47 -0.97
N ALA A 76 -9.80 -12.69 -0.95
CA ALA A 76 -11.06 -13.02 -0.29
C ALA A 76 -11.01 -12.89 1.25
N ALA A 77 -9.82 -12.95 1.86
CA ALA A 77 -9.63 -12.76 3.30
C ALA A 77 -9.69 -11.30 3.75
N PHE A 78 -9.74 -10.34 2.81
CA PHE A 78 -9.73 -8.91 3.13
C PHE A 78 -11.01 -8.45 3.81
N MET A 79 -10.82 -7.66 4.86
CA MET A 79 -11.87 -6.94 5.59
C MET A 79 -11.68 -5.44 5.34
N PRO A 80 -12.59 -4.80 4.59
CA PRO A 80 -12.45 -3.39 4.27
C PRO A 80 -12.67 -2.51 5.50
N VAL A 81 -11.77 -1.56 5.71
CA VAL A 81 -11.86 -0.53 6.75
C VAL A 81 -11.99 0.86 6.13
N LYS A 82 -12.56 1.79 6.90
CA LYS A 82 -12.62 3.21 6.52
C LYS A 82 -11.61 4.00 7.35
N TYR A 83 -11.14 5.11 6.78
CA TYR A 83 -10.33 6.05 7.54
C TYR A 83 -11.06 6.58 8.78
N MET A 84 -10.32 6.82 9.84
CA MET A 84 -10.81 7.36 11.12
C MET A 84 -11.90 6.50 11.79
N GLN A 85 -12.07 5.26 11.35
CA GLN A 85 -13.00 4.31 11.95
C GLN A 85 -12.24 3.32 12.82
N LEU A 86 -12.58 3.33 14.11
CA LEU A 86 -12.07 2.32 15.05
C LEU A 86 -12.66 0.95 14.69
N SER A 87 -11.82 -0.02 14.52
CA SER A 87 -12.18 -1.41 14.26
C SER A 87 -11.51 -2.32 15.30
N MET A 88 -12.27 -3.22 15.88
CA MET A 88 -11.71 -4.23 16.80
C MET A 88 -11.32 -5.46 15.99
N LEU A 89 -10.13 -5.99 16.23
CA LEU A 89 -9.74 -7.28 15.70
C LEU A 89 -10.60 -8.38 16.31
N ARG A 90 -10.80 -9.46 15.57
CA ARG A 90 -11.63 -10.60 16.03
C ARG A 90 -10.78 -11.86 16.14
N GLY A 91 -11.22 -12.79 16.97
CA GLY A 91 -10.54 -14.07 17.18
C GLY A 91 -9.34 -13.91 18.10
N LYS A 92 -8.17 -14.39 17.70
CA LYS A 92 -6.95 -14.33 18.52
C LYS A 92 -6.44 -12.90 18.77
N GLY A 93 -6.83 -11.95 17.91
CA GLY A 93 -6.53 -10.52 18.08
C GLY A 93 -7.52 -9.77 19.00
N ASP A 94 -8.37 -10.47 19.74
CA ASP A 94 -9.37 -9.85 20.59
C ASP A 94 -8.73 -8.92 21.63
N GLY A 95 -9.33 -7.74 21.84
CA GLY A 95 -8.76 -6.69 22.68
C GLY A 95 -7.81 -5.72 21.95
N ILE A 96 -7.48 -5.98 20.68
CA ILE A 96 -6.68 -5.06 19.86
C ILE A 96 -7.61 -4.23 18.98
N SER A 97 -7.45 -2.91 19.05
CA SER A 97 -8.11 -1.98 18.16
C SER A 97 -7.19 -1.50 17.05
N VAL A 98 -7.74 -1.26 15.86
CA VAL A 98 -7.00 -0.70 14.74
C VAL A 98 -7.76 0.45 14.12
N MET A 99 -7.04 1.48 13.70
CA MET A 99 -7.59 2.63 12.99
C MET A 99 -6.66 3.02 11.85
N ALA A 100 -7.22 3.18 10.66
CA ALA A 100 -6.50 3.65 9.49
C ALA A 100 -6.60 5.17 9.36
N TYR A 101 -5.48 5.84 9.10
CA TYR A 101 -5.39 7.25 8.70
C TYR A 101 -4.87 7.34 7.29
N ALA A 102 -5.27 8.36 6.53
CA ALA A 102 -4.78 8.53 5.17
C ALA A 102 -3.26 8.76 5.16
N ALA A 103 -2.52 7.93 4.43
CA ALA A 103 -1.07 8.10 4.29
C ALA A 103 -0.68 9.21 3.30
N GLY A 104 -1.60 9.65 2.42
CA GLY A 104 -1.35 10.74 1.47
C GLY A 104 -0.40 10.37 0.32
N HIS A 105 0.08 9.13 0.24
CA HIS A 105 1.00 8.66 -0.79
C HIS A 105 0.26 8.05 -1.98
N THR A 106 -0.65 7.12 -1.75
CA THR A 106 -1.52 6.52 -2.78
C THR A 106 -2.98 6.58 -2.35
N LEU A 107 -3.90 6.42 -3.30
CA LEU A 107 -5.31 6.32 -3.00
C LEU A 107 -5.57 5.10 -2.09
N GLY A 108 -6.20 5.34 -0.97
CA GLY A 108 -6.44 4.28 0.01
C GLY A 108 -5.27 3.98 0.94
N GLY A 109 -4.06 4.46 0.64
CA GLY A 109 -2.88 4.23 1.47
C GLY A 109 -3.09 4.64 2.92
N ALA A 110 -2.65 3.83 3.87
CA ALA A 110 -2.98 3.97 5.29
C ALA A 110 -1.73 4.02 6.19
N VAL A 111 -1.77 4.95 7.12
CA VAL A 111 -1.01 4.88 8.37
C VAL A 111 -1.90 4.15 9.38
N TRP A 112 -1.36 3.15 10.04
CA TRP A 112 -2.09 2.34 11.01
C TRP A 112 -1.78 2.78 12.44
N LYS A 113 -2.82 3.01 13.21
CA LYS A 113 -2.77 3.10 14.66
C LYS A 113 -3.33 1.81 15.24
N ILE A 114 -2.55 1.14 16.07
CA ILE A 114 -2.87 -0.15 16.69
C ILE A 114 -2.86 0.08 18.18
N GLY A 115 -4.01 -0.09 18.82
CA GLY A 115 -4.18 0.12 20.25
C GLY A 115 -4.42 -1.18 20.98
N LYS A 116 -3.75 -1.36 22.13
CA LYS A 116 -4.01 -2.43 23.08
C LYS A 116 -3.90 -1.87 24.47
N ASP A 117 -4.92 -2.12 25.30
CA ASP A 117 -5.04 -1.56 26.64
C ASP A 117 -4.97 -0.02 26.61
N ALA A 118 -3.97 0.60 27.18
CA ALA A 118 -3.76 2.05 27.16
C ALA A 118 -2.60 2.50 26.24
N GLU A 119 -2.03 1.61 25.47
CA GLU A 119 -0.87 1.88 24.62
C GLU A 119 -1.22 1.83 23.14
N ASP A 120 -0.64 2.74 22.38
CA ASP A 120 -0.79 2.83 20.92
C ASP A 120 0.56 2.59 20.23
N VAL A 121 0.54 1.77 19.20
CA VAL A 121 1.63 1.61 18.22
C VAL A 121 1.19 2.25 16.91
N VAL A 122 2.05 3.05 16.30
CA VAL A 122 1.79 3.66 15.00
C VAL A 122 2.75 3.08 13.97
N TYR A 123 2.17 2.56 12.87
CA TYR A 123 2.92 2.11 11.70
C TYR A 123 2.68 3.08 10.56
N ALA A 124 3.71 3.84 10.21
CA ALA A 124 3.69 4.90 9.21
C ALA A 124 4.84 4.71 8.21
N VAL A 125 4.56 4.08 7.09
CA VAL A 125 5.50 3.88 5.98
C VAL A 125 4.93 4.49 4.71
N ASP A 126 5.79 4.86 3.77
CA ASP A 126 5.39 5.42 2.47
C ASP A 126 4.31 6.51 2.58
N TYR A 127 4.45 7.40 3.55
CA TYR A 127 3.50 8.50 3.73
C TYR A 127 4.00 9.81 3.09
N ASN A 128 3.05 10.69 2.76
CA ASN A 128 3.31 12.00 2.22
C ASN A 128 2.54 13.08 2.99
N VAL A 129 3.24 14.03 3.57
CA VAL A 129 2.65 15.16 4.32
C VAL A 129 2.21 16.31 3.42
N ARG A 130 2.60 16.30 2.14
CA ARG A 130 2.31 17.38 1.20
C ARG A 130 0.98 17.16 0.50
N LYS A 131 0.23 18.23 0.30
CA LYS A 131 -0.97 18.20 -0.51
C LYS A 131 -0.59 18.05 -1.99
N GLU A 132 -1.09 17.02 -2.62
CA GLU A 132 -0.98 16.76 -4.06
C GLU A 132 -2.26 17.19 -4.80
N ARG A 133 -2.35 16.94 -6.13
CA ARG A 133 -3.53 17.32 -6.94
C ARG A 133 -4.78 16.55 -6.53
N HIS A 134 -4.65 15.25 -6.29
CA HIS A 134 -5.76 14.34 -6.02
C HIS A 134 -5.77 13.78 -4.60
N LEU A 135 -4.67 13.93 -3.86
CA LEU A 135 -4.52 13.43 -2.51
C LEU A 135 -4.17 14.57 -1.55
N ASN A 136 -4.83 14.60 -0.43
CA ASN A 136 -4.38 15.41 0.70
C ASN A 136 -3.19 14.71 1.36
N GLY A 137 -2.26 15.51 1.88
CA GLY A 137 -1.18 14.97 2.70
C GLY A 137 -1.71 14.29 3.97
N THR A 138 -0.92 13.39 4.53
CA THR A 138 -1.21 12.84 5.85
C THR A 138 -1.13 13.91 6.93
N SER A 139 -1.92 13.76 7.98
CA SER A 139 -1.81 14.52 9.21
C SER A 139 -1.69 13.57 10.39
N PHE A 140 -0.74 13.86 11.27
CA PHE A 140 -0.55 13.14 12.52
C PHE A 140 -1.20 13.84 13.72
N ASP A 141 -1.95 14.93 13.51
CA ASP A 141 -2.54 15.74 14.57
C ASP A 141 -3.51 14.96 15.47
N ALA A 142 -4.17 13.93 14.93
CA ALA A 142 -5.05 13.04 15.66
C ALA A 142 -4.33 11.89 16.40
N ILE A 143 -3.01 11.77 16.23
CA ILE A 143 -2.20 10.72 16.85
C ILE A 143 -1.38 11.33 17.98
N HIS A 144 -1.75 11.03 19.21
CA HIS A 144 -1.09 11.62 20.37
C HIS A 144 -0.22 10.58 21.09
N ARG A 145 1.06 10.90 21.28
CA ARG A 145 2.01 10.18 22.12
C ARG A 145 1.96 8.65 21.98
N PRO A 146 2.17 8.08 20.79
CA PRO A 146 2.23 6.62 20.66
C PRO A 146 3.39 6.06 21.49
N ALA A 147 3.21 4.88 22.07
CA ALA A 147 4.26 4.17 22.77
C ALA A 147 5.40 3.76 21.83
N LEU A 148 5.05 3.48 20.55
CA LEU A 148 6.00 3.12 19.51
C LEU A 148 5.58 3.72 18.17
N LEU A 149 6.53 4.29 17.44
CA LEU A 149 6.40 4.69 16.04
C LEU A 149 7.33 3.84 15.18
N ILE A 150 6.75 3.12 14.22
CA ILE A 150 7.48 2.38 13.19
C ILE A 150 7.34 3.16 11.89
N THR A 151 8.45 3.60 11.32
CA THR A 151 8.47 4.38 10.08
C THR A 151 9.65 3.98 9.20
N ASP A 152 9.59 4.34 7.92
CA ASP A 152 10.69 4.18 6.98
C ASP A 152 11.50 5.49 6.83
N ALA A 153 12.70 5.37 6.26
CA ALA A 153 13.58 6.47 5.94
C ALA A 153 13.86 6.60 4.43
N SER A 154 13.09 5.93 3.60
CA SER A 154 13.29 5.83 2.15
C SER A 154 13.32 7.19 1.43
N SER A 155 12.65 8.18 1.99
CA SER A 155 12.52 9.52 1.40
C SER A 155 13.31 10.60 2.12
N ILE A 156 14.16 10.28 3.10
CA ILE A 156 14.82 11.26 3.97
C ILE A 156 15.77 12.20 3.20
N GLU A 157 16.45 11.68 2.19
CA GLU A 157 17.39 12.45 1.36
C GLU A 157 16.74 13.02 0.09
N ARG A 158 15.45 12.76 -0.12
CA ARG A 158 14.78 13.16 -1.35
C ARG A 158 14.40 14.64 -1.31
N GLU A 159 15.14 15.45 -2.05
CA GLU A 159 14.72 16.82 -2.36
C GLU A 159 13.53 16.79 -3.34
N VAL A 160 12.41 17.36 -2.91
CA VAL A 160 11.23 17.49 -3.76
C VAL A 160 11.16 18.92 -4.29
N PRO A 161 11.37 19.14 -5.59
CA PRO A 161 11.29 20.46 -6.18
C PRO A 161 9.89 21.07 -6.03
N ASN A 162 9.80 22.39 -6.15
CA ASN A 162 8.52 23.09 -6.16
C ASN A 162 7.62 22.51 -7.26
N LYS A 163 6.34 22.34 -6.96
CA LYS A 163 5.34 21.75 -7.87
C LYS A 163 5.30 22.46 -9.22
N THR A 164 5.27 23.79 -9.23
CA THR A 164 5.23 24.58 -10.47
C THR A 164 6.46 24.33 -11.34
N THR A 165 7.65 24.30 -10.73
CA THR A 165 8.90 24.02 -11.45
C THR A 165 8.93 22.60 -12.02
N ARG A 166 8.47 21.62 -11.24
CA ARG A 166 8.38 20.21 -11.67
C ARG A 166 7.43 20.05 -12.85
N ASP A 167 6.23 20.64 -12.73
CA ASP A 167 5.20 20.55 -13.76
C ASP A 167 5.65 21.23 -15.07
N ALA A 168 6.26 22.42 -14.99
CA ALA A 168 6.83 23.10 -16.14
C ALA A 168 7.91 22.26 -16.81
N LYS A 169 8.84 21.67 -16.05
CA LYS A 169 9.91 20.83 -16.58
C LYS A 169 9.37 19.60 -17.35
N ILE A 170 8.31 18.97 -16.86
CA ILE A 170 7.66 17.83 -17.54
C ILE A 170 7.07 18.29 -18.88
N VAL A 171 6.29 19.39 -18.87
CA VAL A 171 5.67 19.95 -20.08
C VAL A 171 6.72 20.36 -21.10
N ASP A 172 7.77 21.07 -20.69
CA ASP A 172 8.84 21.50 -21.58
C ASP A 172 9.59 20.31 -22.19
N SER A 173 9.83 19.24 -21.44
CA SER A 173 10.47 18.03 -21.94
C SER A 173 9.59 17.34 -23.01
N ILE A 174 8.29 17.24 -22.78
CA ILE A 174 7.33 16.67 -23.73
C ILE A 174 7.29 17.51 -25.00
N LEU A 175 7.12 18.82 -24.88
CA LEU A 175 7.04 19.74 -26.02
C LEU A 175 8.33 19.76 -26.84
N SER A 176 9.49 19.73 -26.18
CA SER A 176 10.79 19.67 -26.84
C SER A 176 10.92 18.40 -27.70
N SER A 177 10.55 17.25 -27.16
CA SER A 177 10.58 15.99 -27.90
C SER A 177 9.65 16.00 -29.11
N LEU A 178 8.42 16.48 -28.94
CA LEU A 178 7.43 16.57 -30.02
C LEU A 178 7.85 17.55 -31.12
N ARG A 179 8.47 18.69 -30.79
CA ARG A 179 8.99 19.66 -31.76
C ARG A 179 10.13 19.10 -32.61
N MET A 180 10.84 18.10 -32.09
CA MET A 180 11.89 17.38 -32.83
C MET A 180 11.34 16.14 -33.56
N ASN A 181 10.02 16.00 -33.72
CA ASN A 181 9.34 14.82 -34.25
C ASN A 181 9.68 13.52 -33.50
N GLY A 182 10.05 13.62 -32.22
CA GLY A 182 10.31 12.47 -31.36
C GLY A 182 9.04 11.96 -30.67
N ASN A 183 9.16 10.78 -30.07
CA ASN A 183 8.11 10.19 -29.24
C ASN A 183 8.44 10.38 -27.76
N VAL A 184 7.41 10.41 -26.93
CA VAL A 184 7.53 10.49 -25.46
C VAL A 184 7.00 9.20 -24.87
N LEU A 185 7.83 8.51 -24.09
CA LEU A 185 7.44 7.33 -23.31
C LEU A 185 7.29 7.73 -21.84
N ILE A 186 6.12 7.51 -21.27
CA ILE A 186 5.81 7.76 -19.86
C ILE A 186 5.51 6.42 -19.20
N PRO A 187 6.47 5.80 -18.49
CA PRO A 187 6.21 4.59 -17.74
C PRO A 187 5.34 4.91 -16.52
N ILE A 188 4.31 4.11 -16.31
CA ILE A 188 3.36 4.27 -15.19
C ILE A 188 3.01 2.90 -14.61
N ASP A 189 2.64 2.89 -13.34
CA ASP A 189 2.11 1.69 -12.70
C ASP A 189 0.67 1.39 -13.13
N PRO A 190 0.21 0.12 -13.06
CA PRO A 190 -1.16 -0.25 -13.46
C PRO A 190 -2.23 0.36 -12.56
N ALA A 191 -1.89 0.76 -11.36
CA ALA A 191 -2.78 1.42 -10.41
C ALA A 191 -2.00 2.36 -9.48
N GLY A 192 -2.66 3.32 -8.84
CA GLY A 192 -2.03 4.18 -7.84
C GLY A 192 -2.19 5.66 -8.13
N ARG A 193 -1.08 6.39 -8.33
CA ARG A 193 -1.05 7.87 -8.43
C ARG A 193 -1.13 8.43 -9.86
N VAL A 194 -1.50 7.64 -10.80
CA VAL A 194 -1.59 8.01 -12.22
C VAL A 194 -2.73 8.97 -12.50
#